data_03d9a05f9bfc77f793adfd6d14391299
#
_entry.id   03d9a05f9bfc77f793adfd6d14391299
#
_cell.length_a   1.000
_cell.length_b   1.000
_cell.length_c   1.000
_cell.angle_alpha   90.00
_cell.angle_beta   90.00
_cell.angle_gamma   90.00
#
_symmetry.space_group_name_H-M   'P 1'
#
loop_
_entity.id
_entity.type
_entity.pdbx_description
1 polymer ?
#
loop_
_entity_poly.entity_id
_entity_poly.type
_entity_poly.pdbx_seq_one_letter_code
_entity_poly.pdbx_strand_id
1 'polypeptide(L)'
;TMSCAGNADLHTPAMDSLAAKGVRFEKAYCAQPLCVPSRVSMFSGRHPHEAGAPYNRSDEPNSVKGPMLGKILKDAGYSTGYVGKWHMGIPPSQKELHGFDYMNSIRNNRVDFDIPAGCEEFLQQKHDQPFLLVASFVNPHDICEFARGQALKNGEIPWPPPPEECPELPANFEIPEHEPSIIREQQLRSFRTYPTLYWKDELWRTYRWAYNRMTEMVDGYIGQVLDSLENSKYAENTVIIFSSDHGDGYGAHKWNQKQVLYEESARVPFIIVDQNKTNQGEVNPNELINTGLDLIPTLCDYADVPIPEHLRGKSIKPAVDDPDRPSQQDHIVIETEFCGFNEPYGIKGRCVRSEKFKYIVYNQGEQREQLFNMENDPGEMQNLAVLSSYSQILSDHQNLLQQWMQDTDDAFKLRD
;
A
#
# COMPACT_ATOMS: atom_id res chain seq x y z
N THR A 1 3.64 1.52 9.42
CA THR A 1 3.84 1.81 10.85
C THR A 1 3.61 0.54 11.65
N MET A 2 4.68 -0.09 12.16
CA MET A 2 4.66 -1.35 12.95
C MET A 2 5.81 -1.31 13.96
N SER A 3 5.66 -1.94 15.12
CA SER A 3 6.76 -2.04 16.10
C SER A 3 7.95 -2.83 15.56
N CYS A 4 7.74 -3.95 14.86
CA CYS A 4 8.81 -4.72 14.20
C CYS A 4 9.54 -3.95 13.07
N ALA A 5 9.00 -2.82 12.62
CA ALA A 5 9.66 -1.93 11.65
C ALA A 5 10.32 -0.72 12.31
N GLY A 6 10.50 -0.73 13.63
CA GLY A 6 11.24 0.28 14.39
C GLY A 6 10.42 1.45 14.92
N ASN A 7 9.10 1.43 14.82
CA ASN A 7 8.27 2.44 15.48
C ASN A 7 8.07 2.09 16.96
N ALA A 8 8.71 2.84 17.85
CA ALA A 8 8.63 2.64 19.29
C ALA A 8 7.37 3.25 19.94
N ASP A 9 6.60 4.05 19.21
CA ASP A 9 5.43 4.79 19.72
C ASP A 9 4.13 3.98 19.68
N LEU A 10 4.18 2.72 19.21
CA LEU A 10 3.03 1.82 19.17
C LEU A 10 3.44 0.37 19.47
N HIS A 11 2.43 -0.45 19.76
CA HIS A 11 2.58 -1.87 20.05
C HIS A 11 1.69 -2.70 19.12
N THR A 12 2.31 -3.50 18.24
CA THR A 12 1.62 -4.30 17.21
C THR A 12 2.01 -5.78 17.28
N PRO A 13 1.62 -6.49 18.37
CA PRO A 13 2.09 -7.87 18.62
C PRO A 13 1.65 -8.87 17.55
N ALA A 14 0.49 -8.68 16.91
CA ALA A 14 0.05 -9.57 15.84
C ALA A 14 0.92 -9.41 14.59
N MET A 15 1.18 -8.16 14.15
CA MET A 15 2.08 -7.87 13.03
C MET A 15 3.51 -8.29 13.34
N ASP A 16 3.97 -8.11 14.58
CA ASP A 16 5.30 -8.54 15.04
C ASP A 16 5.44 -10.06 15.00
N SER A 17 4.37 -10.79 15.36
CA SER A 17 4.35 -12.26 15.26
C SER A 17 4.47 -12.74 13.81
N LEU A 18 3.84 -12.04 12.86
CA LEU A 18 4.00 -12.35 11.44
C LEU A 18 5.44 -12.12 10.98
N ALA A 19 6.05 -11.01 11.38
CA ALA A 19 7.45 -10.71 11.07
C ALA A 19 8.41 -11.74 11.69
N ALA A 20 8.13 -12.21 12.90
CA ALA A 20 8.93 -13.22 13.59
C ALA A 20 8.81 -14.62 12.98
N LYS A 21 7.65 -14.93 12.35
CA LYS A 21 7.38 -16.24 11.71
C LYS A 21 7.70 -16.25 10.20
N GLY A 22 7.93 -15.09 9.58
CA GLY A 22 8.09 -14.95 8.14
C GLY A 22 9.31 -14.14 7.72
N VAL A 23 9.29 -13.70 6.47
CA VAL A 23 10.27 -12.76 5.90
C VAL A 23 9.59 -11.40 5.73
N ARG A 24 10.18 -10.35 6.32
CA ARG A 24 9.73 -8.95 6.18
C ARG A 24 10.54 -8.23 5.11
N PHE A 25 9.87 -7.63 4.16
CA PHE A 25 10.50 -6.89 3.06
C PHE A 25 10.51 -5.38 3.35
N GLU A 26 11.64 -4.72 3.08
CA GLU A 26 11.80 -3.30 3.38
C GLU A 26 11.45 -2.37 2.22
N LYS A 27 11.50 -2.86 0.99
CA LYS A 27 11.30 -2.07 -0.23
C LYS A 27 10.05 -2.49 -1.00
N ALA A 28 8.90 -2.58 -0.31
CA ALA A 28 7.61 -2.84 -0.92
C ALA A 28 6.81 -1.55 -1.10
N TYR A 29 6.26 -1.35 -2.28
CA TYR A 29 5.56 -0.13 -2.66
C TYR A 29 4.20 -0.46 -3.29
N CYS A 30 3.19 0.38 -3.03
CA CYS A 30 1.93 0.29 -3.74
C CYS A 30 2.07 0.82 -5.18
N ALA A 31 1.23 0.34 -6.10
CA ALA A 31 1.24 0.82 -7.48
C ALA A 31 0.82 2.29 -7.59
N GLN A 32 -0.02 2.75 -6.66
CA GLN A 32 -0.43 4.15 -6.51
C GLN A 32 -0.90 4.38 -5.06
N PRO A 33 -0.45 5.44 -4.37
CA PRO A 33 -0.83 5.71 -2.99
C PRO A 33 -2.26 6.29 -2.88
N LEU A 34 -3.25 5.50 -3.30
CA LEU A 34 -4.67 5.79 -3.22
C LEU A 34 -5.49 4.50 -3.23
N CYS A 35 -6.55 4.42 -2.42
CA CYS A 35 -7.28 3.18 -2.14
C CYS A 35 -7.72 2.42 -3.40
N VAL A 36 -8.62 2.98 -4.24
CA VAL A 36 -9.16 2.27 -5.41
C VAL A 36 -8.07 1.89 -6.39
N PRO A 37 -7.18 2.80 -6.83
CA PRO A 37 -6.10 2.46 -7.75
C PRO A 37 -5.20 1.34 -7.23
N SER A 38 -4.71 1.44 -5.98
CA SER A 38 -3.86 0.42 -5.40
C SER A 38 -4.57 -0.93 -5.31
N ARG A 39 -5.80 -0.95 -4.78
CA ARG A 39 -6.57 -2.18 -4.62
C ARG A 39 -6.88 -2.85 -5.96
N VAL A 40 -7.30 -2.06 -6.95
CA VAL A 40 -7.53 -2.60 -8.31
C VAL A 40 -6.25 -3.20 -8.88
N SER A 41 -5.10 -2.53 -8.70
CA SER A 41 -3.81 -3.07 -9.13
C SER A 41 -3.47 -4.38 -8.42
N MET A 42 -3.59 -4.45 -7.09
CA MET A 42 -3.32 -5.67 -6.31
C MET A 42 -4.18 -6.87 -6.76
N PHE A 43 -5.43 -6.62 -7.14
CA PHE A 43 -6.36 -7.68 -7.52
C PHE A 43 -6.42 -7.96 -9.03
N SER A 44 -5.83 -7.11 -9.89
CA SER A 44 -5.76 -7.31 -11.33
C SER A 44 -4.35 -7.59 -11.87
N GLY A 45 -3.30 -7.31 -11.09
CA GLY A 45 -1.91 -7.42 -11.52
C GLY A 45 -1.51 -6.42 -12.60
N ARG A 46 -2.21 -5.26 -12.69
CA ARG A 46 -2.03 -4.24 -13.72
C ARG A 46 -1.73 -2.89 -13.09
N HIS A 47 -1.01 -2.05 -13.81
CA HIS A 47 -0.86 -0.65 -13.40
C HIS A 47 -2.24 0.06 -13.35
N PRO A 48 -2.42 1.08 -12.48
CA PRO A 48 -3.68 1.81 -12.35
C PRO A 48 -4.23 2.37 -13.67
N HIS A 49 -3.36 2.93 -14.53
CA HIS A 49 -3.78 3.45 -15.83
C HIS A 49 -4.21 2.31 -16.80
N GLU A 50 -3.51 1.16 -16.82
CA GLU A 50 -3.87 -0.02 -17.60
C GLU A 50 -5.21 -0.64 -17.13
N ALA A 51 -5.45 -0.60 -15.80
CA ALA A 51 -6.67 -1.11 -15.19
C ALA A 51 -7.86 -0.16 -15.32
N GLY A 52 -7.65 1.07 -15.84
CA GLY A 52 -8.68 2.09 -15.94
C GLY A 52 -9.15 2.65 -14.60
N ALA A 53 -8.31 2.57 -13.57
CA ALA A 53 -8.61 2.98 -12.19
C ALA A 53 -7.60 4.00 -11.66
N PRO A 54 -7.36 5.14 -12.32
CA PRO A 54 -6.30 6.08 -11.94
C PRO A 54 -6.64 6.93 -10.71
N TYR A 55 -7.88 6.94 -10.23
CA TYR A 55 -8.34 7.66 -9.04
C TYR A 55 -9.55 7.00 -8.40
N ASN A 56 -9.95 7.45 -7.21
CA ASN A 56 -11.15 6.95 -6.55
C ASN A 56 -12.41 7.39 -7.33
N ARG A 57 -13.13 6.42 -7.88
CA ARG A 57 -14.46 6.59 -8.46
C ARG A 57 -15.47 5.79 -7.66
N SER A 58 -16.63 6.38 -7.37
CA SER A 58 -17.73 5.67 -6.73
C SER A 58 -18.84 5.28 -7.72
N ASP A 59 -18.97 5.99 -8.82
CA ASP A 59 -20.20 6.02 -9.62
C ASP A 59 -20.07 5.32 -10.99
N GLU A 60 -18.85 5.02 -11.44
CA GLU A 60 -18.62 4.25 -12.65
C GLU A 60 -17.81 2.99 -12.33
N PRO A 61 -18.23 1.82 -12.77
CA PRO A 61 -17.43 0.62 -12.64
C PRO A 61 -16.12 0.80 -13.39
N ASN A 62 -15.01 0.46 -12.73
CA ASN A 62 -13.72 0.44 -13.41
C ASN A 62 -13.75 -0.52 -14.58
N SER A 63 -13.12 -0.15 -15.68
CA SER A 63 -13.04 -0.95 -16.90
C SER A 63 -11.94 -2.02 -16.80
N VAL A 64 -11.83 -2.68 -15.64
CA VAL A 64 -10.82 -3.73 -15.44
C VAL A 64 -11.03 -4.83 -16.47
N LYS A 65 -9.99 -5.09 -17.26
CA LYS A 65 -10.00 -6.10 -18.31
C LYS A 65 -9.33 -7.37 -17.81
N GLY A 66 -9.95 -8.50 -18.08
CA GLY A 66 -9.40 -9.81 -17.74
C GLY A 66 -9.71 -10.28 -16.32
N PRO A 67 -9.35 -11.54 -15.99
CA PRO A 67 -9.65 -12.13 -14.72
C PRO A 67 -8.86 -11.44 -13.60
N MET A 68 -9.50 -11.28 -12.44
CA MET A 68 -8.87 -10.80 -11.22
C MET A 68 -8.38 -11.95 -10.35
N LEU A 69 -7.63 -11.65 -9.31
CA LEU A 69 -6.99 -12.62 -8.38
C LEU A 69 -7.91 -13.77 -7.96
N GLY A 70 -9.11 -13.46 -7.44
CA GLY A 70 -10.03 -14.52 -7.00
C GLY A 70 -10.48 -15.41 -8.17
N LYS A 71 -10.67 -14.84 -9.37
CA LYS A 71 -11.05 -15.59 -10.58
C LYS A 71 -9.91 -16.51 -11.03
N ILE A 72 -8.67 -16.05 -11.02
CA ILE A 72 -7.49 -16.83 -11.38
C ILE A 72 -7.37 -18.06 -10.49
N LEU A 73 -7.45 -17.88 -9.18
CA LEU A 73 -7.33 -18.99 -8.23
C LEU A 73 -8.58 -19.87 -8.21
N LYS A 74 -9.78 -19.32 -8.38
CA LYS A 74 -11.01 -20.09 -8.51
C LYS A 74 -10.96 -21.03 -9.73
N ASP A 75 -10.50 -20.53 -10.88
CA ASP A 75 -10.35 -21.35 -12.09
C ASP A 75 -9.30 -22.45 -11.92
N ALA A 76 -8.34 -22.25 -11.02
CA ALA A 76 -7.37 -23.26 -10.61
C ALA A 76 -7.89 -24.23 -9.53
N GLY A 77 -9.16 -24.14 -9.14
CA GLY A 77 -9.80 -25.05 -8.20
C GLY A 77 -9.77 -24.62 -6.75
N TYR A 78 -9.44 -23.37 -6.43
CA TYR A 78 -9.44 -22.86 -5.06
C TYR A 78 -10.84 -22.41 -4.62
N SER A 79 -11.20 -22.68 -3.35
CA SER A 79 -12.29 -21.98 -2.68
C SER A 79 -11.86 -20.54 -2.39
N THR A 80 -12.72 -19.56 -2.71
CA THR A 80 -12.34 -18.14 -2.63
C THR A 80 -13.23 -17.37 -1.67
N GLY A 81 -12.61 -16.71 -0.69
CA GLY A 81 -13.25 -15.90 0.33
C GLY A 81 -12.73 -14.46 0.36
N TYR A 82 -13.61 -13.51 0.59
CA TYR A 82 -13.28 -12.11 0.82
C TYR A 82 -14.12 -11.55 1.98
N VAL A 83 -13.46 -10.97 2.98
CA VAL A 83 -14.10 -10.39 4.15
C VAL A 83 -13.61 -8.96 4.37
N GLY A 84 -14.52 -8.01 4.47
CA GLY A 84 -14.23 -6.63 4.85
C GLY A 84 -14.26 -5.60 3.73
N LYS A 85 -13.39 -4.59 3.81
CA LYS A 85 -13.34 -3.43 2.91
C LYS A 85 -13.16 -3.85 1.45
N TRP A 86 -14.16 -3.53 0.62
CA TRP A 86 -14.10 -3.82 -0.83
C TRP A 86 -13.42 -2.71 -1.63
N HIS A 87 -14.03 -1.58 -1.73
CA HIS A 87 -13.54 -0.31 -2.31
C HIS A 87 -12.69 -0.45 -3.58
N MET A 88 -13.13 -1.25 -4.55
CA MET A 88 -12.43 -1.46 -5.82
C MET A 88 -13.07 -0.74 -7.01
N GLY A 89 -14.19 -0.01 -6.81
CA GLY A 89 -14.96 0.56 -7.92
C GLY A 89 -15.59 -0.49 -8.86
N ILE A 90 -15.65 -1.74 -8.42
CA ILE A 90 -16.27 -2.88 -9.09
C ILE A 90 -17.38 -3.38 -8.18
N PRO A 91 -18.63 -3.54 -8.68
CA PRO A 91 -19.70 -4.07 -7.87
C PRO A 91 -19.38 -5.47 -7.31
N PRO A 92 -19.59 -5.74 -6.01
CA PRO A 92 -19.40 -7.07 -5.42
C PRO A 92 -20.27 -8.16 -6.08
N SER A 93 -21.31 -7.78 -6.82
CA SER A 93 -22.15 -8.70 -7.56
C SER A 93 -21.49 -9.25 -8.84
N GLN A 94 -20.42 -8.64 -9.33
CA GLN A 94 -19.70 -9.10 -10.54
C GLN A 94 -18.74 -10.26 -10.23
N LYS A 95 -19.29 -11.35 -9.67
CA LYS A 95 -18.51 -12.53 -9.23
C LYS A 95 -17.71 -13.18 -10.37
N GLU A 96 -18.21 -13.14 -11.60
CA GLU A 96 -17.51 -13.67 -12.76
C GLU A 96 -16.20 -12.92 -13.08
N LEU A 97 -16.10 -11.65 -12.71
CA LEU A 97 -14.89 -10.84 -12.89
C LEU A 97 -13.90 -11.05 -11.74
N HIS A 98 -14.37 -10.89 -10.50
CA HIS A 98 -13.46 -10.91 -9.33
C HIS A 98 -13.24 -12.31 -8.74
N GLY A 99 -14.17 -13.25 -8.93
CA GLY A 99 -14.00 -14.67 -8.58
C GLY A 99 -14.19 -15.04 -7.12
N PHE A 100 -14.59 -14.14 -6.23
CA PHE A 100 -14.85 -14.48 -4.82
C PHE A 100 -16.27 -15.03 -4.63
N ASP A 101 -16.38 -16.28 -4.15
CA ASP A 101 -17.67 -16.95 -3.90
C ASP A 101 -18.22 -16.62 -2.52
N TYR A 102 -17.41 -16.76 -1.46
CA TYR A 102 -17.75 -16.33 -0.13
C TYR A 102 -17.40 -14.85 0.02
N MET A 103 -18.37 -14.04 0.39
CA MET A 103 -18.19 -12.62 0.64
C MET A 103 -18.97 -12.22 1.89
N ASN A 104 -18.26 -11.76 2.93
CA ASN A 104 -18.83 -11.35 4.19
C ASN A 104 -18.38 -9.94 4.56
N SER A 105 -19.26 -9.18 5.23
CA SER A 105 -18.98 -7.83 5.74
C SER A 105 -18.46 -6.87 4.68
N ILE A 106 -18.97 -6.98 3.44
CA ILE A 106 -18.49 -6.20 2.28
C ILE A 106 -18.99 -4.76 2.37
N ARG A 107 -18.18 -3.93 3.00
CA ARG A 107 -18.45 -2.49 3.23
C ARG A 107 -17.15 -1.70 3.04
N ASN A 108 -17.26 -0.38 2.95
CA ASN A 108 -16.10 0.50 2.82
C ASN A 108 -15.73 1.17 4.15
N ASN A 109 -16.54 1.00 5.18
CA ASN A 109 -16.30 1.47 6.56
C ASN A 109 -17.25 0.75 7.55
N ARG A 110 -17.04 0.93 8.86
CA ARG A 110 -17.79 0.29 9.94
C ARG A 110 -17.80 -1.23 9.84
N VAL A 111 -16.64 -1.82 9.61
CA VAL A 111 -16.54 -3.23 9.27
C VAL A 111 -15.42 -3.96 10.03
N ASP A 112 -14.40 -3.25 10.55
CA ASP A 112 -13.21 -3.89 11.10
C ASP A 112 -13.52 -4.90 12.22
N PHE A 113 -14.48 -4.58 13.07
CA PHE A 113 -14.91 -5.46 14.17
C PHE A 113 -15.68 -6.72 13.71
N ASP A 114 -16.24 -6.74 12.50
CA ASP A 114 -16.93 -7.91 11.93
C ASP A 114 -15.98 -8.87 11.20
N ILE A 115 -14.80 -8.40 10.81
CA ILE A 115 -13.89 -9.16 9.95
C ILE A 115 -13.41 -10.46 10.61
N PRO A 116 -12.98 -10.46 11.88
CA PRO A 116 -12.55 -11.69 12.54
C PRO A 116 -13.62 -12.79 12.49
N ALA A 117 -14.86 -12.46 12.84
CA ALA A 117 -15.97 -13.42 12.81
C ALA A 117 -16.26 -13.95 11.40
N GLY A 118 -16.20 -13.08 10.37
CA GLY A 118 -16.38 -13.51 8.98
C GLY A 118 -15.25 -14.40 8.47
N CYS A 119 -14.02 -14.18 8.91
CA CYS A 119 -12.89 -15.05 8.61
C CYS A 119 -13.01 -16.40 9.35
N GLU A 120 -13.39 -16.39 10.61
CA GLU A 120 -13.64 -17.60 11.40
C GLU A 120 -14.73 -18.46 10.76
N GLU A 121 -15.88 -17.85 10.37
CA GLU A 121 -16.95 -18.54 9.67
C GLU A 121 -16.47 -19.23 8.39
N PHE A 122 -15.61 -18.57 7.60
CA PHE A 122 -15.02 -19.17 6.42
C PHE A 122 -14.09 -20.34 6.77
N LEU A 123 -13.23 -20.20 7.77
CA LEU A 123 -12.27 -21.23 8.19
C LEU A 123 -12.94 -22.45 8.84
N GLN A 124 -14.12 -22.28 9.45
CA GLN A 124 -14.93 -23.38 10.00
C GLN A 124 -15.61 -24.21 8.91
N GLN A 125 -15.75 -23.71 7.70
CA GLN A 125 -16.31 -24.49 6.60
C GLN A 125 -15.38 -25.64 6.22
N LYS A 126 -15.98 -26.72 5.72
CA LYS A 126 -15.21 -27.81 5.13
C LYS A 126 -14.76 -27.42 3.74
N HIS A 127 -13.48 -27.18 3.55
CA HIS A 127 -12.88 -27.03 2.23
C HIS A 127 -12.28 -28.36 1.80
N ASP A 128 -12.79 -28.96 0.72
CA ASP A 128 -12.26 -30.18 0.11
C ASP A 128 -11.10 -29.85 -0.88
N GLN A 129 -10.90 -28.58 -1.18
CA GLN A 129 -9.85 -28.02 -2.03
C GLN A 129 -9.09 -26.89 -1.30
N PRO A 130 -7.92 -26.48 -1.76
CA PRO A 130 -7.21 -25.34 -1.19
C PRO A 130 -8.07 -24.07 -1.26
N PHE A 131 -7.73 -23.06 -0.47
CA PHE A 131 -8.49 -21.82 -0.42
C PHE A 131 -7.62 -20.57 -0.55
N LEU A 132 -8.23 -19.48 -1.01
CA LEU A 132 -7.79 -18.13 -0.87
C LEU A 132 -8.77 -17.40 0.07
N LEU A 133 -8.29 -16.82 1.16
CA LEU A 133 -9.07 -15.94 2.02
C LEU A 133 -8.41 -14.58 2.10
N VAL A 134 -9.17 -13.52 1.84
CA VAL A 134 -8.74 -12.13 1.99
C VAL A 134 -9.46 -11.51 3.19
N ALA A 135 -8.71 -11.09 4.21
CA ALA A 135 -9.17 -10.27 5.33
C ALA A 135 -8.75 -8.82 5.07
N SER A 136 -9.69 -7.91 4.87
CA SER A 136 -9.43 -6.55 4.39
C SER A 136 -9.96 -5.50 5.34
N PHE A 137 -9.09 -4.95 6.18
CA PHE A 137 -9.40 -3.94 7.18
C PHE A 137 -9.48 -2.52 6.60
N VAL A 138 -10.14 -1.62 7.33
CA VAL A 138 -10.29 -0.21 6.97
C VAL A 138 -9.23 0.63 7.69
N ASN A 139 -9.12 0.48 9.01
CA ASN A 139 -8.20 1.28 9.82
C ASN A 139 -6.72 1.00 9.48
N PRO A 140 -5.88 2.05 9.61
CA PRO A 140 -6.08 3.35 10.29
C PRO A 140 -6.76 4.46 9.46
N HIS A 141 -7.66 4.15 8.53
CA HIS A 141 -8.36 5.12 7.67
C HIS A 141 -9.15 6.19 8.44
N ASP A 142 -9.64 5.87 9.66
CA ASP A 142 -10.40 6.81 10.48
C ASP A 142 -9.58 8.01 10.97
N ILE A 143 -8.28 8.02 10.70
CA ILE A 143 -7.43 9.20 10.84
C ILE A 143 -7.97 10.41 10.04
N CYS A 144 -8.68 10.14 8.95
CA CYS A 144 -9.37 11.15 8.16
C CYS A 144 -10.49 11.82 8.96
N GLU A 145 -11.26 11.05 9.69
CA GLU A 145 -12.33 11.54 10.58
C GLU A 145 -11.73 12.29 11.77
N PHE A 146 -10.69 11.74 12.37
CA PHE A 146 -9.97 12.40 13.47
C PHE A 146 -9.44 13.78 13.08
N ALA A 147 -8.76 13.89 11.94
CA ALA A 147 -8.22 15.16 11.44
C ALA A 147 -9.31 16.22 11.17
N ARG A 148 -10.56 15.79 10.95
CA ARG A 148 -11.72 16.66 10.75
C ARG A 148 -12.51 16.93 12.03
N GLY A 149 -12.13 16.35 13.16
CA GLY A 149 -12.88 16.41 14.40
C GLY A 149 -14.23 15.67 14.33
N GLN A 150 -14.32 14.63 13.50
CA GLN A 150 -15.51 13.81 13.32
C GLN A 150 -15.42 12.52 14.13
N ALA A 151 -16.59 11.92 14.42
CA ALA A 151 -16.62 10.60 15.08
C ALA A 151 -15.96 9.52 14.22
N LEU A 152 -15.16 8.68 14.84
CA LEU A 152 -14.53 7.54 14.21
C LEU A 152 -15.59 6.50 13.80
N LYS A 153 -15.35 5.77 12.72
CA LYS A 153 -16.33 4.85 12.13
C LYS A 153 -16.06 3.38 12.49
N ASN A 154 -14.80 3.02 12.70
CA ASN A 154 -14.38 1.64 12.90
C ASN A 154 -13.94 1.34 14.34
N GLY A 155 -14.37 2.14 15.30
CA GLY A 155 -14.08 1.99 16.71
C GLY A 155 -13.64 3.29 17.35
N GLU A 156 -13.50 3.28 18.66
CA GLU A 156 -13.07 4.44 19.44
C GLU A 156 -11.63 4.26 19.90
N ILE A 157 -10.89 5.33 19.94
CA ILE A 157 -9.57 5.40 20.55
C ILE A 157 -9.65 6.19 21.85
N PRO A 158 -8.73 6.02 22.81
CA PRO A 158 -8.67 6.85 24.00
C PRO A 158 -8.59 8.35 23.66
N TRP A 159 -8.85 9.20 24.63
CA TRP A 159 -8.53 10.62 24.50
C TRP A 159 -7.01 10.82 24.43
N PRO A 160 -6.53 11.72 23.55
CA PRO A 160 -5.11 11.99 23.46
C PRO A 160 -4.58 12.53 24.78
N PRO A 161 -3.38 12.13 25.19
CA PRO A 161 -2.67 12.75 26.29
C PRO A 161 -2.25 14.18 25.91
N PRO A 162 -1.68 14.96 26.86
CA PRO A 162 -1.07 16.24 26.51
C PRO A 162 -0.10 16.10 25.34
N PRO A 163 -0.01 17.09 24.41
CA PRO A 163 0.81 16.99 23.21
C PRO A 163 2.28 16.63 23.45
N GLU A 164 2.83 17.03 24.59
CA GLU A 164 4.20 16.70 25.01
C GLU A 164 4.42 15.22 25.31
N GLU A 165 3.34 14.47 25.57
CA GLU A 165 3.37 13.01 25.76
C GLU A 165 3.03 12.24 24.47
N CYS A 166 2.61 12.94 23.41
CA CYS A 166 2.38 12.35 22.10
C CYS A 166 3.73 12.10 21.38
N PRO A 167 3.77 11.23 20.36
CA PRO A 167 4.97 10.96 19.57
C PRO A 167 5.64 12.22 19.05
N GLU A 168 6.96 12.25 19.03
CA GLU A 168 7.73 13.34 18.47
C GLU A 168 7.43 13.52 16.98
N LEU A 169 7.67 14.72 16.45
CA LEU A 169 7.61 14.96 15.00
C LEU A 169 8.67 14.13 14.28
N PRO A 170 8.40 13.66 13.07
CA PRO A 170 9.39 12.86 12.33
C PRO A 170 10.59 13.74 11.93
N ALA A 171 11.75 13.12 11.77
CA ALA A 171 12.99 13.84 11.39
C ALA A 171 12.85 14.61 10.07
N ASN A 172 11.98 14.14 9.17
CA ASN A 172 11.64 14.78 7.90
C ASN A 172 10.30 15.54 7.95
N PHE A 173 10.00 16.17 9.09
CA PHE A 173 8.75 16.94 9.27
C PHE A 173 8.68 18.17 8.39
N GLU A 174 9.81 18.87 8.19
CA GLU A 174 9.84 20.11 7.43
C GLU A 174 9.62 19.88 5.93
N ILE A 175 9.22 20.95 5.23
CA ILE A 175 9.06 20.93 3.77
C ILE A 175 10.44 20.93 3.15
N PRO A 176 10.79 19.95 2.26
CA PRO A 176 12.11 19.91 1.65
C PRO A 176 12.34 21.08 0.70
N GLU A 177 13.59 21.54 0.61
CA GLU A 177 13.98 22.56 -0.37
C GLU A 177 13.75 22.04 -1.79
N HIS A 178 13.31 22.93 -2.67
CA HIS A 178 13.02 22.62 -4.08
C HIS A 178 11.93 21.54 -4.26
N GLU A 179 10.95 21.51 -3.35
CA GLU A 179 9.77 20.67 -3.52
C GLU A 179 8.93 21.18 -4.72
N PRO A 180 8.33 20.28 -5.53
CA PRO A 180 7.41 20.70 -6.59
C PRO A 180 6.25 21.53 -6.05
N SER A 181 6.02 22.72 -6.63
CA SER A 181 4.98 23.65 -6.15
C SER A 181 3.60 23.03 -6.08
N ILE A 182 3.34 22.08 -6.98
CA ILE A 182 2.05 21.41 -7.09
C ILE A 182 1.65 20.65 -5.81
N ILE A 183 2.60 20.17 -5.01
CA ILE A 183 2.31 19.46 -3.76
C ILE A 183 1.63 20.41 -2.78
N ARG A 184 2.19 21.61 -2.57
CA ARG A 184 1.59 22.62 -1.67
C ARG A 184 0.32 23.22 -2.23
N GLU A 185 0.23 23.41 -3.53
CA GLU A 185 -1.01 23.81 -4.17
C GLU A 185 -2.13 22.80 -3.93
N GLN A 186 -1.82 21.50 -3.98
CA GLN A 186 -2.78 20.45 -3.65
C GLN A 186 -3.16 20.46 -2.18
N GLN A 187 -2.21 20.66 -1.28
CA GLN A 187 -2.50 20.74 0.16
C GLN A 187 -3.47 21.89 0.48
N LEU A 188 -3.40 22.99 -0.27
CA LEU A 188 -4.30 24.13 -0.11
C LEU A 188 -5.69 23.91 -0.73
N ARG A 189 -5.77 23.15 -1.83
CA ARG A 189 -7.01 22.96 -2.60
C ARG A 189 -7.78 21.71 -2.19
N SER A 190 -7.08 20.66 -1.76
CA SER A 190 -7.67 19.37 -1.53
C SER A 190 -8.41 19.32 -0.19
N PHE A 191 -9.70 18.98 -0.24
CA PHE A 191 -10.45 18.67 0.98
C PHE A 191 -9.87 17.43 1.72
N ARG A 192 -9.07 16.59 1.06
CA ARG A 192 -8.48 15.39 1.64
C ARG A 192 -7.35 15.70 2.62
N THR A 193 -6.60 16.75 2.37
CA THR A 193 -5.53 17.17 3.28
C THR A 193 -6.02 18.07 4.41
N TYR A 194 -7.31 18.52 4.33
CA TYR A 194 -7.92 19.42 5.31
C TYR A 194 -7.06 20.67 5.55
N PRO A 195 -7.24 21.45 6.59
CA PRO A 195 -6.41 22.65 6.84
C PRO A 195 -5.08 22.33 7.56
N THR A 196 -4.49 21.15 7.36
CA THR A 196 -3.30 20.70 8.10
C THR A 196 -2.06 21.54 7.85
N LEU A 197 -1.97 22.24 6.72
CA LEU A 197 -0.87 23.17 6.45
C LEU A 197 -0.71 24.25 7.56
N TYR A 198 -1.81 24.60 8.23
CA TYR A 198 -1.84 25.61 9.29
C TYR A 198 -1.77 25.00 10.70
N TRP A 199 -1.61 23.69 10.80
CA TRP A 199 -1.52 23.03 12.10
C TRP A 199 -0.20 23.38 12.76
N LYS A 200 -0.28 23.60 14.09
CA LYS A 200 0.89 23.69 14.94
C LYS A 200 1.43 22.29 15.26
N ASP A 201 2.65 22.26 15.72
CA ASP A 201 3.37 21.01 16.04
C ASP A 201 2.58 20.10 16.99
N GLU A 202 1.86 20.69 17.97
CA GLU A 202 1.06 19.93 18.93
C GLU A 202 -0.06 19.12 18.25
N LEU A 203 -0.68 19.67 17.20
CA LEU A 203 -1.73 18.96 16.45
C LEU A 203 -1.15 17.83 15.60
N TRP A 204 0.04 18.04 15.03
CA TRP A 204 0.74 16.99 14.30
C TRP A 204 1.15 15.84 15.21
N ARG A 205 1.66 16.13 16.42
CA ARG A 205 1.98 15.11 17.42
C ARG A 205 0.74 14.32 17.82
N THR A 206 -0.38 15.01 18.07
CA THR A 206 -1.66 14.37 18.38
C THR A 206 -2.20 13.53 17.22
N TYR A 207 -2.02 13.98 15.97
CA TYR A 207 -2.38 13.21 14.77
C TYR A 207 -1.58 11.89 14.69
N ARG A 208 -0.28 11.93 14.91
CA ARG A 208 0.60 10.75 14.95
C ARG A 208 0.18 9.77 16.05
N TRP A 209 -0.12 10.29 17.23
CA TRP A 209 -0.64 9.50 18.33
C TRP A 209 -1.95 8.78 17.95
N ALA A 210 -2.91 9.50 17.40
CA ALA A 210 -4.19 8.92 16.99
C ALA A 210 -4.03 7.84 15.93
N TYR A 211 -3.14 8.07 14.95
CA TYR A 211 -2.81 7.09 13.92
C TYR A 211 -2.25 5.79 14.52
N ASN A 212 -1.35 5.92 15.49
CA ASN A 212 -0.80 4.77 16.21
C ASN A 212 -1.88 3.98 16.96
N ARG A 213 -2.80 4.65 17.68
CA ARG A 213 -3.90 3.96 18.39
C ARG A 213 -4.85 3.22 17.43
N MET A 214 -5.12 3.79 16.26
CA MET A 214 -5.91 3.10 15.23
C MET A 214 -5.17 1.91 14.62
N THR A 215 -3.85 2.00 14.49
CA THR A 215 -3.01 0.89 14.03
C THR A 215 -3.00 -0.25 15.06
N GLU A 216 -2.89 0.05 16.34
CA GLU A 216 -2.98 -0.96 17.42
C GLU A 216 -4.37 -1.61 17.48
N MET A 217 -5.42 -0.84 17.22
CA MET A 217 -6.78 -1.37 17.16
C MET A 217 -6.90 -2.42 16.05
N VAL A 218 -6.43 -2.12 14.85
CA VAL A 218 -6.50 -3.09 13.74
C VAL A 218 -5.55 -4.27 13.96
N ASP A 219 -4.41 -4.07 14.62
CA ASP A 219 -3.51 -5.16 15.02
C ASP A 219 -4.22 -6.18 15.91
N GLY A 220 -5.03 -5.71 16.86
CA GLY A 220 -5.85 -6.58 17.70
C GLY A 220 -6.86 -7.42 16.90
N TYR A 221 -7.48 -6.87 15.86
CA TYR A 221 -8.36 -7.63 14.96
C TYR A 221 -7.58 -8.61 14.07
N ILE A 222 -6.40 -8.22 13.60
CA ILE A 222 -5.49 -9.14 12.89
C ILE A 222 -5.13 -10.32 13.77
N GLY A 223 -4.82 -10.08 15.07
CA GLY A 223 -4.56 -11.14 16.04
C GLY A 223 -5.71 -12.15 16.12
N GLN A 224 -6.96 -11.69 16.21
CA GLN A 224 -8.14 -12.59 16.23
C GLN A 224 -8.27 -13.43 14.95
N VAL A 225 -7.96 -12.87 13.77
CA VAL A 225 -7.95 -13.67 12.53
C VAL A 225 -6.84 -14.72 12.54
N LEU A 226 -5.64 -14.35 13.03
CA LEU A 226 -4.52 -15.28 13.16
C LEU A 226 -4.82 -16.39 14.16
N ASP A 227 -5.44 -16.08 15.30
CA ASP A 227 -5.90 -17.06 16.29
C ASP A 227 -6.91 -18.02 15.68
N SER A 228 -7.86 -17.53 14.87
CA SER A 228 -8.84 -18.38 14.18
C SER A 228 -8.18 -19.32 13.18
N LEU A 229 -7.15 -18.87 12.47
CA LEU A 229 -6.36 -19.73 11.58
C LEU A 229 -5.55 -20.77 12.37
N GLU A 230 -4.85 -20.35 13.43
CA GLU A 230 -4.00 -21.21 14.26
C GLU A 230 -4.82 -22.33 14.94
N ASN A 231 -6.06 -22.05 15.33
CA ASN A 231 -7.00 -23.05 15.87
C ASN A 231 -7.72 -23.87 14.81
N SER A 232 -7.46 -23.64 13.52
CA SER A 232 -8.06 -24.40 12.42
C SER A 232 -7.17 -25.58 11.99
N LYS A 233 -7.75 -26.52 11.27
CA LYS A 233 -6.99 -27.63 10.65
C LYS A 233 -6.08 -27.18 9.49
N TYR A 234 -6.12 -25.91 9.13
CA TYR A 234 -5.38 -25.34 8.00
C TYR A 234 -4.11 -24.60 8.44
N ALA A 235 -3.87 -24.46 9.74
CA ALA A 235 -2.78 -23.69 10.32
C ALA A 235 -1.41 -24.02 9.70
N GLU A 236 -1.08 -25.31 9.61
CA GLU A 236 0.25 -25.77 9.16
C GLU A 236 0.44 -25.71 7.63
N ASN A 237 -0.63 -25.54 6.86
CA ASN A 237 -0.60 -25.55 5.39
C ASN A 237 -1.19 -24.27 4.77
N THR A 238 -0.93 -23.12 5.39
CA THR A 238 -1.39 -21.83 4.91
C THR A 238 -0.21 -20.86 4.80
N VAL A 239 -0.02 -20.28 3.62
CA VAL A 239 0.88 -19.14 3.44
C VAL A 239 0.10 -17.86 3.75
N ILE A 240 0.69 -16.97 4.56
CA ILE A 240 0.09 -15.70 4.92
C ILE A 240 0.89 -14.59 4.24
N ILE A 241 0.20 -13.70 3.52
CA ILE A 241 0.78 -12.47 2.98
C ILE A 241 0.11 -11.29 3.68
N PHE A 242 0.89 -10.48 4.37
CA PHE A 242 0.44 -9.27 5.04
C PHE A 242 0.94 -8.04 4.29
N SER A 243 0.02 -7.11 3.97
CA SER A 243 0.36 -5.84 3.32
C SER A 243 -0.70 -4.77 3.60
N SER A 244 -0.49 -3.57 3.04
CA SER A 244 -1.45 -2.46 3.02
C SER A 244 -1.67 -1.99 1.59
N ASP A 245 -2.84 -1.34 1.34
CA ASP A 245 -3.12 -0.75 0.03
C ASP A 245 -2.27 0.50 -0.24
N HIS A 246 -1.95 1.30 0.76
CA HIS A 246 -1.02 2.45 0.70
C HIS A 246 -0.67 2.89 2.12
N GLY A 247 0.25 3.82 2.25
CA GLY A 247 0.61 4.48 3.51
C GLY A 247 -0.18 5.78 3.76
N ASP A 248 0.34 6.59 4.69
CA ASP A 248 -0.14 7.92 5.07
C ASP A 248 1.07 8.81 5.34
N GLY A 249 1.00 10.10 5.00
CA GLY A 249 2.10 11.06 5.22
C GLY A 249 2.57 11.15 6.66
N TYR A 250 1.69 10.86 7.63
CA TYR A 250 2.01 10.68 9.05
C TYR A 250 2.83 11.85 9.65
N GLY A 251 2.68 13.04 9.06
CA GLY A 251 3.37 14.27 9.44
C GLY A 251 4.68 14.55 8.71
N ALA A 252 5.29 13.58 8.04
CA ALA A 252 6.46 13.83 7.21
C ALA A 252 6.15 14.90 6.14
N HIS A 253 7.10 15.79 5.88
CA HIS A 253 6.96 16.91 4.93
C HIS A 253 5.73 17.81 5.22
N LYS A 254 5.27 17.87 6.46
CA LYS A 254 3.99 18.53 6.85
C LYS A 254 2.81 18.03 6.01
N TRP A 255 2.82 16.73 5.69
CA TRP A 255 1.79 16.07 4.89
C TRP A 255 1.01 15.07 5.74
N ASN A 256 -0.30 15.09 5.56
CA ASN A 256 -1.21 14.06 6.03
C ASN A 256 -1.82 13.34 4.83
N GLN A 257 -2.37 12.15 5.06
CA GLN A 257 -2.99 11.40 3.99
C GLN A 257 -1.99 10.81 2.96
N LYS A 258 -2.42 10.67 1.75
CA LYS A 258 -1.90 9.92 0.62
C LYS A 258 -1.85 10.76 -0.65
N GLN A 259 -1.67 10.16 -1.79
CA GLN A 259 -1.57 10.72 -3.15
C GLN A 259 -0.22 11.33 -3.49
N VAL A 260 0.61 11.68 -2.52
CA VAL A 260 2.01 12.05 -2.78
C VAL A 260 2.87 10.80 -2.95
N LEU A 261 4.01 10.97 -3.62
CA LEU A 261 4.90 9.84 -3.94
C LEU A 261 6.06 9.67 -2.93
N TYR A 262 5.99 10.34 -1.78
CA TYR A 262 6.94 10.15 -0.68
C TYR A 262 6.82 8.76 -0.04
N GLU A 263 7.91 8.32 0.62
CA GLU A 263 8.00 6.98 1.23
C GLU A 263 6.82 6.67 2.15
N GLU A 264 6.40 7.61 2.99
CA GLU A 264 5.33 7.38 3.97
C GLU A 264 3.99 7.06 3.32
N SER A 265 3.73 7.56 2.13
CA SER A 265 2.50 7.30 1.37
C SER A 265 2.61 6.12 0.41
N ALA A 266 3.78 5.92 -0.19
CA ALA A 266 3.98 4.96 -1.26
C ALA A 266 4.52 3.61 -0.78
N ARG A 267 5.39 3.59 0.24
CA ARG A 267 5.95 2.36 0.81
C ARG A 267 4.95 1.73 1.77
N VAL A 268 4.76 0.43 1.65
CA VAL A 268 3.81 -0.36 2.44
C VAL A 268 4.51 -1.51 3.16
N PRO A 269 3.96 -2.01 4.29
CA PRO A 269 4.45 -3.25 4.87
C PRO A 269 4.27 -4.40 3.88
N PHE A 270 5.20 -5.36 3.89
CA PHE A 270 5.05 -6.60 3.14
C PHE A 270 5.77 -7.72 3.90
N ILE A 271 4.99 -8.70 4.36
CA ILE A 271 5.49 -9.86 5.11
C ILE A 271 4.91 -11.11 4.48
N ILE A 272 5.74 -12.11 4.24
CA ILE A 272 5.29 -13.45 3.81
C ILE A 272 5.67 -14.45 4.88
N VAL A 273 4.67 -15.17 5.40
CA VAL A 273 4.85 -16.30 6.31
C VAL A 273 4.58 -17.59 5.56
N ASP A 274 5.61 -18.38 5.34
CA ASP A 274 5.55 -19.73 4.84
C ASP A 274 6.10 -20.67 5.91
N GLN A 275 5.22 -21.38 6.60
CA GLN A 275 5.60 -22.25 7.72
C GLN A 275 6.50 -23.43 7.32
N ASN A 276 6.58 -23.75 6.03
CA ASN A 276 7.47 -24.79 5.51
C ASN A 276 8.90 -24.28 5.27
N LYS A 277 9.18 -23.00 5.55
CA LYS A 277 10.49 -22.37 5.33
C LYS A 277 11.25 -22.20 6.64
N THR A 278 12.57 -22.19 6.52
CA THR A 278 13.50 -22.03 7.65
C THR A 278 13.88 -20.57 7.91
N ASN A 279 13.58 -19.66 6.97
CA ASN A 279 13.96 -18.24 7.00
C ASN A 279 12.96 -17.40 7.82
N GLN A 280 12.65 -17.87 9.05
CA GLN A 280 11.75 -17.16 9.96
C GLN A 280 12.46 -16.01 10.66
N GLY A 281 11.79 -14.87 10.75
CA GLY A 281 12.32 -13.67 11.39
C GLY A 281 13.34 -12.89 10.57
N GLU A 282 13.56 -13.30 9.33
CA GLU A 282 14.51 -12.63 8.42
C GLU A 282 13.94 -11.33 7.84
N VAL A 283 14.84 -10.43 7.49
CA VAL A 283 14.51 -9.17 6.83
C VAL A 283 15.18 -9.16 5.46
N ASN A 284 14.39 -8.94 4.42
CA ASN A 284 14.91 -8.74 3.07
C ASN A 284 14.99 -7.22 2.77
N PRO A 285 16.20 -6.64 2.72
CA PRO A 285 16.40 -5.23 2.41
C PRO A 285 16.56 -4.94 0.91
N ASN A 286 16.61 -5.97 0.08
CA ASN A 286 17.05 -5.88 -1.31
C ASN A 286 15.89 -5.86 -2.30
N GLU A 287 14.92 -6.77 -2.17
CA GLU A 287 13.87 -6.96 -3.16
C GLU A 287 12.99 -5.72 -3.32
N LEU A 288 12.93 -5.19 -4.54
CA LEU A 288 12.01 -4.14 -4.93
C LEU A 288 10.66 -4.77 -5.30
N ILE A 289 9.62 -4.43 -4.57
CA ILE A 289 8.28 -5.00 -4.76
C ILE A 289 7.30 -3.91 -5.15
N ASN A 290 6.56 -4.13 -6.24
CA ASN A 290 5.34 -3.41 -6.54
C ASN A 290 4.15 -4.30 -6.17
N THR A 291 3.50 -4.04 -5.02
CA THR A 291 2.42 -4.91 -4.51
C THR A 291 1.23 -5.00 -5.45
N GLY A 292 1.02 -4.00 -6.29
CA GLY A 292 -0.02 -4.02 -7.32
C GLY A 292 0.25 -5.00 -8.47
N LEU A 293 1.50 -5.34 -8.71
CA LEU A 293 1.89 -6.20 -9.82
C LEU A 293 2.35 -7.58 -9.35
N ASP A 294 3.11 -7.63 -8.25
CA ASP A 294 3.85 -8.82 -7.84
C ASP A 294 3.02 -9.78 -6.96
N LEU A 295 1.88 -9.29 -6.39
CA LEU A 295 1.05 -10.10 -5.51
C LEU A 295 0.44 -11.32 -6.23
N ILE A 296 -0.16 -11.14 -7.39
CA ILE A 296 -0.79 -12.26 -8.13
C ILE A 296 0.24 -13.28 -8.60
N PRO A 297 1.36 -12.91 -9.25
CA PRO A 297 2.43 -13.86 -9.56
C PRO A 297 2.94 -14.64 -8.35
N THR A 298 3.07 -13.99 -7.20
CA THR A 298 3.50 -14.62 -5.95
C THR A 298 2.48 -15.67 -5.48
N LEU A 299 1.20 -15.33 -5.48
CA LEU A 299 0.14 -16.26 -5.08
C LEU A 299 0.02 -17.43 -6.07
N CYS A 300 0.15 -17.17 -7.37
CA CYS A 300 0.17 -18.24 -8.38
C CYS A 300 1.34 -19.21 -8.16
N ASP A 301 2.54 -18.71 -7.85
CA ASP A 301 3.73 -19.51 -7.58
C ASP A 301 3.58 -20.37 -6.32
N TYR A 302 3.00 -19.81 -5.23
CA TYR A 302 2.68 -20.61 -4.04
C TYR A 302 1.57 -21.65 -4.27
N ALA A 303 0.65 -21.34 -5.17
CA ALA A 303 -0.47 -22.20 -5.52
C ALA A 303 -0.12 -23.30 -6.57
N ASP A 304 1.09 -23.28 -7.13
CA ASP A 304 1.49 -24.09 -8.28
C ASP A 304 0.56 -23.91 -9.49
N VAL A 305 0.14 -22.65 -9.71
CA VAL A 305 -0.74 -22.23 -10.81
C VAL A 305 0.08 -21.45 -11.83
N PRO A 306 -0.07 -21.69 -13.13
CA PRO A 306 0.62 -20.91 -14.16
C PRO A 306 0.33 -19.41 -14.01
N ILE A 307 1.38 -18.60 -13.97
CA ILE A 307 1.26 -17.13 -13.97
C ILE A 307 0.71 -16.69 -15.33
N PRO A 308 -0.41 -15.96 -15.39
CA PRO A 308 -0.95 -15.48 -16.67
C PRO A 308 0.06 -14.60 -17.43
N GLU A 309 0.28 -14.86 -18.73
CA GLU A 309 1.29 -14.22 -19.57
C GLU A 309 1.14 -12.68 -19.66
N HIS A 310 -0.05 -12.16 -19.45
CA HIS A 310 -0.33 -10.73 -19.50
C HIS A 310 0.07 -9.97 -18.24
N LEU A 311 0.48 -10.65 -17.16
CA LEU A 311 0.93 -10.03 -15.93
C LEU A 311 2.40 -9.62 -16.05
N ARG A 312 2.70 -8.40 -15.64
CA ARG A 312 4.06 -7.83 -15.71
C ARG A 312 4.88 -8.10 -14.45
N GLY A 313 4.20 -8.38 -13.33
CA GLY A 313 4.84 -8.61 -12.04
C GLY A 313 5.63 -9.91 -11.98
N LYS A 314 6.41 -10.05 -10.92
CA LYS A 314 7.25 -11.22 -10.65
C LYS A 314 6.87 -11.86 -9.32
N SER A 315 7.06 -13.17 -9.20
CA SER A 315 6.90 -13.87 -7.93
C SER A 315 7.97 -13.45 -6.93
N ILE A 316 7.55 -13.15 -5.70
CA ILE A 316 8.45 -12.82 -4.57
C ILE A 316 8.90 -14.07 -3.82
N LYS A 317 8.30 -15.24 -4.09
CA LYS A 317 8.66 -16.51 -3.44
C LYS A 317 10.17 -16.82 -3.49
N PRO A 318 10.93 -16.60 -4.60
CA PRO A 318 12.36 -16.78 -4.60
C PRO A 318 13.12 -15.90 -3.60
N ALA A 319 12.59 -14.69 -3.28
CA ALA A 319 13.20 -13.81 -2.29
C ALA A 319 12.78 -14.17 -0.84
N VAL A 320 11.76 -14.99 -0.65
CA VAL A 320 11.46 -15.67 0.63
C VAL A 320 12.41 -16.83 0.84
N ASP A 321 12.74 -17.59 -0.22
CA ASP A 321 13.63 -18.74 -0.16
C ASP A 321 15.10 -18.35 0.09
N ASP A 322 15.52 -17.20 -0.43
CA ASP A 322 16.85 -16.61 -0.26
C ASP A 322 16.71 -15.09 -0.02
N PRO A 323 16.57 -14.65 1.25
CA PRO A 323 16.38 -13.24 1.58
C PRO A 323 17.57 -12.33 1.25
N ASP A 324 18.76 -12.89 1.10
CA ASP A 324 19.98 -12.12 0.78
C ASP A 324 20.19 -11.92 -0.74
N ARG A 325 19.40 -12.57 -1.57
CA ARG A 325 19.51 -12.46 -3.02
C ARG A 325 19.34 -11.01 -3.50
N PRO A 326 19.99 -10.61 -4.60
CA PRO A 326 19.71 -9.34 -5.27
C PRO A 326 18.25 -9.27 -5.75
N SER A 327 17.70 -8.06 -5.80
CA SER A 327 16.37 -7.84 -6.36
C SER A 327 16.25 -8.39 -7.79
N GLN A 328 15.11 -8.95 -8.10
CA GLN A 328 14.76 -9.41 -9.45
C GLN A 328 14.44 -8.26 -10.40
N GLN A 329 14.22 -7.07 -9.84
CA GLN A 329 13.84 -5.87 -10.57
C GLN A 329 14.88 -4.78 -10.35
N ASP A 330 15.37 -4.17 -11.43
CA ASP A 330 16.28 -3.03 -11.34
C ASP A 330 15.56 -1.75 -10.87
N HIS A 331 14.29 -1.66 -11.17
CA HIS A 331 13.41 -0.58 -10.76
C HIS A 331 11.94 -0.98 -10.79
N ILE A 332 11.14 -0.20 -10.08
CA ILE A 332 9.67 -0.23 -10.15
C ILE A 332 9.14 1.17 -10.44
N VAL A 333 7.91 1.24 -10.99
CA VAL A 333 7.24 2.52 -11.23
C VAL A 333 5.97 2.61 -10.38
N ILE A 334 5.78 3.78 -9.76
CA ILE A 334 4.62 4.12 -8.93
C ILE A 334 3.93 5.32 -9.58
N GLU A 335 2.61 5.25 -9.68
CA GLU A 335 1.78 6.30 -10.25
C GLU A 335 1.14 7.17 -9.17
N THR A 336 0.73 8.37 -9.55
CA THR A 336 -0.28 9.11 -8.81
C THR A 336 -1.13 9.96 -9.77
N GLU A 337 -2.40 10.13 -9.41
CA GLU A 337 -3.27 11.15 -9.97
C GLU A 337 -4.03 11.80 -8.81
N PHE A 338 -3.80 13.10 -8.62
CA PHE A 338 -4.48 13.85 -7.59
C PHE A 338 -5.95 14.02 -7.93
N CYS A 339 -6.79 13.71 -6.97
CA CYS A 339 -8.24 13.79 -7.15
C CYS A 339 -8.94 14.33 -5.91
N GLY A 340 -10.11 14.92 -6.14
CA GLY A 340 -11.11 15.24 -5.15
C GLY A 340 -11.93 14.02 -4.76
N PHE A 341 -13.22 14.21 -4.51
CA PHE A 341 -14.09 13.13 -4.06
C PHE A 341 -14.31 12.08 -5.17
N ASN A 342 -14.63 12.49 -6.39
CA ASN A 342 -14.88 11.61 -7.55
C ASN A 342 -14.31 12.20 -8.84
N GLU A 343 -13.53 13.27 -8.75
CA GLU A 343 -13.04 14.00 -9.92
C GLU A 343 -11.52 14.11 -9.88
N PRO A 344 -10.84 13.79 -10.98
CA PRO A 344 -9.41 14.04 -11.11
C PRO A 344 -9.16 15.54 -11.25
N TYR A 345 -8.04 16.00 -10.71
CA TYR A 345 -7.58 17.37 -10.91
C TYR A 345 -6.71 17.53 -12.17
N GLY A 346 -6.45 16.41 -12.88
CA GLY A 346 -5.56 16.41 -14.03
C GLY A 346 -4.07 16.50 -13.67
N ILE A 347 -3.76 16.44 -12.38
CA ILE A 347 -2.38 16.47 -11.85
C ILE A 347 -1.94 15.03 -11.68
N LYS A 348 -0.95 14.65 -12.46
CA LYS A 348 -0.38 13.31 -12.48
C LYS A 348 1.07 13.34 -12.08
N GLY A 349 1.53 12.29 -11.41
CA GLY A 349 2.93 12.07 -11.08
C GLY A 349 3.34 10.64 -11.39
N ARG A 350 4.65 10.48 -11.63
CA ARG A 350 5.30 9.17 -11.79
C ARG A 350 6.55 9.14 -10.93
N CYS A 351 6.82 7.98 -10.36
CA CYS A 351 8.02 7.74 -9.58
C CYS A 351 8.73 6.50 -10.12
N VAL A 352 10.01 6.63 -10.42
CA VAL A 352 10.92 5.49 -10.66
C VAL A 352 11.71 5.26 -9.38
N ARG A 353 11.55 4.10 -8.77
CA ARG A 353 12.30 3.65 -7.60
C ARG A 353 13.29 2.57 -8.04
N SER A 354 14.57 2.90 -8.14
CA SER A 354 15.67 1.95 -8.36
C SER A 354 16.28 1.54 -7.01
N GLU A 355 17.32 0.72 -7.01
CA GLU A 355 17.96 0.24 -5.79
C GLU A 355 18.36 1.37 -4.82
N LYS A 356 18.97 2.43 -5.36
CA LYS A 356 19.57 3.53 -4.56
C LYS A 356 18.87 4.86 -4.71
N PHE A 357 18.20 5.09 -5.83
CA PHE A 357 17.63 6.38 -6.15
C PHE A 357 16.12 6.29 -6.32
N LYS A 358 15.48 7.42 -6.05
CA LYS A 358 14.06 7.63 -6.27
C LYS A 358 13.86 8.91 -7.05
N TYR A 359 13.34 8.79 -8.26
CA TYR A 359 13.02 9.90 -9.15
C TYR A 359 11.52 10.09 -9.19
N ILE A 360 11.06 11.32 -8.96
CA ILE A 360 9.65 11.70 -9.00
C ILE A 360 9.48 12.84 -10.00
N VAL A 361 8.43 12.78 -10.81
CA VAL A 361 8.07 13.86 -11.73
C VAL A 361 6.56 14.06 -11.76
N TYR A 362 6.12 15.32 -11.77
CA TYR A 362 4.72 15.72 -11.96
C TYR A 362 4.53 16.35 -13.35
N ASN A 363 3.32 16.22 -13.92
CA ASN A 363 3.02 16.77 -15.25
C ASN A 363 2.87 18.29 -15.28
N GLN A 364 2.78 18.96 -14.12
CA GLN A 364 2.61 20.41 -14.02
C GLN A 364 3.17 20.96 -12.70
N GLY A 365 3.21 22.27 -12.56
CA GLY A 365 3.81 22.98 -11.43
C GLY A 365 5.25 23.44 -11.71
N GLU A 366 5.81 24.22 -10.79
CA GLU A 366 7.23 24.60 -10.82
C GLU A 366 8.06 23.52 -10.14
N GLN A 367 9.34 23.40 -10.52
CA GLN A 367 10.28 22.42 -9.96
C GLN A 367 9.70 20.99 -9.97
N ARG A 368 9.12 20.58 -11.08
CA ARG A 368 8.32 19.35 -11.22
C ARG A 368 9.06 18.05 -10.88
N GLU A 369 10.39 18.08 -10.82
CA GLU A 369 11.23 16.89 -10.69
C GLU A 369 11.93 16.85 -9.34
N GLN A 370 12.00 15.67 -8.76
CA GLN A 370 12.78 15.36 -7.56
C GLN A 370 13.62 14.12 -7.81
N LEU A 371 14.82 14.11 -7.27
CA LEU A 371 15.70 12.95 -7.23
C LEU A 371 16.27 12.82 -5.82
N PHE A 372 16.10 11.66 -5.20
CA PHE A 372 16.59 11.38 -3.86
C PHE A 372 17.56 10.19 -3.88
N ASN A 373 18.63 10.28 -3.06
CA ASN A 373 19.49 9.14 -2.76
C ASN A 373 18.96 8.46 -1.49
N MET A 374 18.28 7.36 -1.65
CA MET A 374 17.56 6.67 -0.57
C MET A 374 18.47 5.98 0.45
N GLU A 375 19.77 5.83 0.17
CA GLU A 375 20.76 5.34 1.13
C GLU A 375 21.20 6.44 2.11
N ASN A 376 21.37 7.66 1.59
CA ASN A 376 21.92 8.79 2.35
C ASN A 376 20.83 9.75 2.86
N ASP A 377 19.68 9.78 2.21
CA ASP A 377 18.53 10.63 2.50
C ASP A 377 17.22 9.83 2.44
N PRO A 378 17.02 8.85 3.32
CA PRO A 378 15.80 8.05 3.34
C PRO A 378 14.55 8.88 3.71
N GLY A 379 14.74 10.08 4.25
CA GLY A 379 13.68 11.03 4.59
C GLY A 379 13.29 11.97 3.45
N GLU A 380 13.91 11.86 2.26
CA GLU A 380 13.57 12.61 1.06
C GLU A 380 13.61 14.16 1.24
N MET A 381 14.63 14.65 1.97
CA MET A 381 14.76 16.06 2.31
C MET A 381 15.63 16.85 1.32
N GLN A 382 16.49 16.18 0.57
CA GLN A 382 17.44 16.81 -0.35
C GLN A 382 17.14 16.50 -1.81
N ASN A 383 16.50 17.43 -2.52
CA ASN A 383 16.24 17.26 -3.95
C ASN A 383 17.53 17.41 -4.79
N LEU A 384 18.09 16.28 -5.24
CA LEU A 384 19.30 16.23 -6.06
C LEU A 384 19.06 16.58 -7.54
N ALA A 385 17.81 16.66 -8.00
CA ALA A 385 17.48 16.97 -9.39
C ALA A 385 17.96 18.39 -9.81
N VAL A 386 18.15 19.29 -8.85
CA VAL A 386 18.64 20.66 -9.09
C VAL A 386 20.17 20.76 -9.15
N LEU A 387 20.90 19.69 -8.85
CA LEU A 387 22.35 19.66 -8.77
C LEU A 387 22.96 19.08 -10.05
N SER A 388 23.81 19.86 -10.72
CA SER A 388 24.48 19.43 -11.96
C SER A 388 25.35 18.17 -11.82
N SER A 389 25.87 17.90 -10.62
CA SER A 389 26.63 16.67 -10.31
C SER A 389 25.79 15.39 -10.41
N TYR A 390 24.47 15.48 -10.37
CA TYR A 390 23.54 14.36 -10.48
C TYR A 390 22.82 14.29 -11.84
N SER A 391 23.19 15.16 -12.81
CA SER A 391 22.50 15.24 -14.11
C SER A 391 22.45 13.91 -14.88
N GLN A 392 23.52 13.09 -14.81
CA GLN A 392 23.54 11.79 -15.47
C GLN A 392 22.56 10.82 -14.82
N ILE A 393 22.54 10.72 -13.49
CA ILE A 393 21.62 9.85 -12.74
C ILE A 393 20.15 10.28 -12.98
N LEU A 394 19.90 11.60 -13.01
CA LEU A 394 18.59 12.13 -13.36
C LEU A 394 18.16 11.71 -14.77
N SER A 395 19.05 11.88 -15.76
CA SER A 395 18.81 11.47 -17.14
C SER A 395 18.56 9.96 -17.28
N ASP A 396 19.30 9.14 -16.56
CA ASP A 396 19.12 7.68 -16.57
C ASP A 396 17.70 7.31 -16.07
N HIS A 397 17.22 7.93 -14.98
CA HIS A 397 15.89 7.68 -14.44
C HIS A 397 14.77 8.24 -15.33
N GLN A 398 15.00 9.36 -16.00
CA GLN A 398 14.07 9.89 -17.02
C GLN A 398 13.93 8.88 -18.19
N ASN A 399 15.05 8.27 -18.64
CA ASN A 399 15.04 7.25 -19.68
C ASN A 399 14.31 5.97 -19.25
N LEU A 400 14.53 5.51 -18.01
CA LEU A 400 13.77 4.37 -17.44
C LEU A 400 12.26 4.65 -17.44
N LEU A 401 11.86 5.84 -17.00
CA LEU A 401 10.45 6.23 -17.03
C LEU A 401 9.90 6.29 -18.45
N GLN A 402 10.65 6.87 -19.38
CA GLN A 402 10.23 6.97 -20.78
C GLN A 402 10.04 5.58 -21.41
N GLN A 403 10.94 4.65 -21.16
CA GLN A 403 10.82 3.28 -21.62
C GLN A 403 9.59 2.59 -21.04
N TRP A 404 9.39 2.72 -19.71
CA TRP A 404 8.21 2.15 -19.05
C TRP A 404 6.89 2.72 -19.61
N MET A 405 6.84 4.03 -19.90
CA MET A 405 5.66 4.66 -20.51
C MET A 405 5.35 4.07 -21.91
N GLN A 406 6.38 3.78 -22.71
CA GLN A 406 6.22 3.14 -24.01
C GLN A 406 5.72 1.69 -23.87
N ASP A 407 6.28 0.94 -22.92
CA ASP A 407 5.94 -0.47 -22.69
C ASP A 407 4.53 -0.67 -22.11
N THR A 408 3.96 0.36 -21.48
CA THR A 408 2.66 0.31 -20.81
C THR A 408 1.57 1.17 -21.48
N ASP A 409 1.89 1.82 -22.61
CA ASP A 409 1.01 2.79 -23.27
C ASP A 409 0.52 3.92 -22.34
N ASP A 410 1.38 4.35 -21.38
CA ASP A 410 1.04 5.43 -20.46
C ASP A 410 1.07 6.79 -21.18
N ALA A 411 -0.06 7.48 -21.13
CA ALA A 411 -0.23 8.82 -21.74
C ALA A 411 0.36 9.96 -20.92
N PHE A 412 1.15 9.66 -19.88
CA PHE A 412 1.83 10.69 -19.09
C PHE A 412 2.85 11.46 -19.94
N LYS A 413 2.97 12.77 -19.74
CA LYS A 413 3.92 13.59 -20.50
C LYS A 413 5.05 14.09 -19.60
N LEU A 414 6.27 13.66 -19.91
CA LEU A 414 7.50 14.13 -19.25
C LEU A 414 7.83 15.59 -19.57
N ARG A 415 7.54 16.02 -20.79
CA ARG A 415 7.79 17.39 -21.32
C ARG A 415 6.59 17.82 -22.15
N ASP A 416 6.29 19.12 -22.11
CA ASP A 416 5.34 19.74 -23.03
C ASP A 416 5.93 19.83 -24.44
#